data_fd10c640c52fea54a6693ae40f2abb00
#
_entry.id   fd10c640c52fea54a6693ae40f2abb00
#
_cell.length_a   1.000
_cell.length_b   1.000
_cell.length_c   1.000
_cell.angle_alpha   90.00
_cell.angle_beta   90.00
_cell.angle_gamma   90.00
#
_symmetry.space_group_name_H-M   'P 1'
#
loop_
_entity.id
_entity.type
_entity.pdbx_description
1 polymer ?
#
loop_
_entity_poly.entity_id
_entity_poly.type
_entity_poly.pdbx_seq_one_letter_code
_entity_poly.pdbx_strand_id
1 'polypeptide(L)'
;MKHGKKYLESAKLVDRAALYEPMEALDLAVKTSSAKFDETVEVHVRLGVDSRHADQQVRGAVVLPNGTGKKVRVAVFAKGEAADAAAAAGAEIVGAEDLVAKIQGEGFLDFDVAIAAPNMMGLVGRLGKVLGPRGLMPSPKAGTVTPDVAKAVEEAKAGKIEYRLDKTNIIHCPIGKVSFGAEKLGENYKVLLGAIEKAKPAAAKGQYIKSCVVASTMGPGVRINPAKAVITD
;
A
#
# COMPACT_ATOMS: atom_id res chain seq x y z
N MET A 1 -14.11 23.11 10.32
CA MET A 1 -14.76 22.84 9.03
C MET A 1 -16.12 22.19 9.28
N LYS A 2 -17.18 22.61 8.61
CA LYS A 2 -18.50 21.94 8.74
C LYS A 2 -18.52 20.73 7.82
N HIS A 3 -18.81 19.55 8.36
CA HIS A 3 -18.97 18.31 7.58
C HIS A 3 -20.29 18.33 6.80
N GLY A 4 -20.33 17.65 5.66
CA GLY A 4 -21.55 17.47 4.87
C GLY A 4 -22.58 16.58 5.57
N LYS A 5 -23.85 16.67 5.18
CA LYS A 5 -24.96 15.92 5.79
C LYS A 5 -24.72 14.41 5.80
N LYS A 6 -24.30 13.82 4.68
CA LYS A 6 -24.01 12.38 4.57
C LYS A 6 -22.94 11.91 5.55
N TYR A 7 -21.82 12.68 5.67
CA TYR A 7 -20.78 12.36 6.64
C TYR A 7 -21.32 12.40 8.08
N LEU A 8 -22.16 13.38 8.42
CA LEU A 8 -22.76 13.47 9.76
C LEU A 8 -23.70 12.31 10.06
N GLU A 9 -24.43 11.82 9.06
CA GLU A 9 -25.27 10.62 9.17
C GLU A 9 -24.41 9.37 9.40
N SER A 10 -23.37 9.15 8.57
CA SER A 10 -22.43 8.05 8.74
C SER A 10 -21.70 8.10 10.09
N ALA A 11 -21.31 9.29 10.53
CA ALA A 11 -20.60 9.48 11.81
C ALA A 11 -21.44 9.15 13.05
N LYS A 12 -22.79 9.17 12.95
CA LYS A 12 -23.66 8.75 14.05
C LYS A 12 -23.63 7.24 14.30
N LEU A 13 -23.22 6.45 13.29
CA LEU A 13 -23.12 4.99 13.39
C LEU A 13 -21.85 4.54 14.12
N VAL A 14 -20.87 5.44 14.31
CA VAL A 14 -19.57 5.14 14.90
C VAL A 14 -19.40 5.90 16.21
N ASP A 15 -19.27 5.18 17.30
CA ASP A 15 -18.85 5.78 18.57
C ASP A 15 -17.36 6.05 18.55
N ARG A 16 -16.96 7.33 18.59
CA ARG A 16 -15.57 7.76 18.56
C ARG A 16 -14.77 7.41 19.80
N ALA A 17 -15.43 7.14 20.92
CA ALA A 17 -14.79 6.75 22.17
C ALA A 17 -14.54 5.23 22.22
N ALA A 18 -15.34 4.44 21.52
CA ALA A 18 -15.23 2.99 21.50
C ALA A 18 -13.99 2.49 20.74
N LEU A 19 -13.48 1.35 21.16
CA LEU A 19 -12.45 0.57 20.48
C LEU A 19 -13.11 -0.73 20.01
N TYR A 20 -13.23 -0.87 18.70
CA TYR A 20 -13.91 -1.98 18.05
C TYR A 20 -12.99 -3.17 17.79
N GLU A 21 -13.56 -4.35 17.68
CA GLU A 21 -12.86 -5.52 17.13
C GLU A 21 -12.59 -5.31 15.63
N PRO A 22 -11.51 -5.91 15.06
CA PRO A 22 -11.14 -5.68 13.66
C PRO A 22 -12.27 -5.93 12.66
N MET A 23 -12.96 -7.06 12.77
CA MET A 23 -14.04 -7.40 11.83
C MET A 23 -15.25 -6.47 11.96
N GLU A 24 -15.59 -6.08 13.19
CA GLU A 24 -16.65 -5.10 13.45
C GLU A 24 -16.30 -3.72 12.88
N ALA A 25 -15.05 -3.29 13.05
CA ALA A 25 -14.56 -2.02 12.50
C ALA A 25 -14.61 -2.01 10.97
N LEU A 26 -14.27 -3.11 10.31
CA LEU A 26 -14.34 -3.27 8.86
C LEU A 26 -15.79 -3.24 8.36
N ASP A 27 -16.71 -3.93 9.04
CA ASP A 27 -18.13 -3.90 8.72
C ASP A 27 -18.71 -2.49 8.88
N LEU A 28 -18.36 -1.77 9.94
CA LEU A 28 -18.74 -0.38 10.14
C LEU A 28 -18.15 0.53 9.05
N ALA A 29 -16.90 0.34 8.64
CA ALA A 29 -16.29 1.12 7.57
C ALA A 29 -17.01 0.91 6.23
N VAL A 30 -17.44 -0.30 5.93
CA VAL A 30 -18.28 -0.62 4.75
C VAL A 30 -19.66 0.03 4.86
N LYS A 31 -20.34 -0.08 5.99
CA LYS A 31 -21.67 0.48 6.23
C LYS A 31 -21.69 2.01 6.21
N THR A 32 -20.61 2.65 6.61
CA THR A 32 -20.50 4.12 6.67
C THR A 32 -20.06 4.75 5.34
N SER A 33 -19.73 3.95 4.34
CA SER A 33 -19.45 4.46 2.99
C SER A 33 -20.72 5.06 2.39
N SER A 34 -20.61 6.30 1.88
CA SER A 34 -21.77 7.06 1.39
C SER A 34 -21.58 7.67 0.01
N ALA A 35 -20.41 7.46 -0.62
CA ALA A 35 -20.13 7.99 -1.95
C ALA A 35 -20.85 7.20 -3.05
N LYS A 36 -20.94 7.81 -4.24
CA LYS A 36 -21.54 7.17 -5.43
C LYS A 36 -20.55 6.33 -6.21
N PHE A 37 -19.27 6.31 -5.82
CA PHE A 37 -18.20 5.50 -6.38
C PHE A 37 -17.78 4.42 -5.40
N ASP A 38 -17.11 3.39 -5.88
CA ASP A 38 -16.56 2.33 -5.04
C ASP A 38 -15.38 2.85 -4.23
N GLU A 39 -15.65 3.19 -2.96
CA GLU A 39 -14.67 3.79 -2.05
C GLU A 39 -13.54 2.79 -1.74
N THR A 40 -12.35 3.32 -1.52
CA THR A 40 -11.22 2.54 -1.02
C THR A 40 -11.30 2.48 0.50
N VAL A 41 -11.08 1.29 1.06
CA VAL A 41 -10.91 1.10 2.51
C VAL A 41 -9.43 1.12 2.83
N GLU A 42 -9.05 1.97 3.78
CA GLU A 42 -7.67 2.20 4.17
C GLU A 42 -7.48 1.90 5.66
N VAL A 43 -6.27 1.42 6.00
CA VAL A 43 -5.84 1.17 7.37
C VAL A 43 -4.71 2.13 7.71
N HIS A 44 -4.82 2.75 8.88
CA HIS A 44 -3.84 3.67 9.42
C HIS A 44 -3.32 3.14 10.75
N VAL A 45 -2.05 2.74 10.78
CA VAL A 45 -1.44 2.10 11.96
C VAL A 45 -0.35 2.99 12.51
N ARG A 46 -0.56 3.54 13.70
CA ARG A 46 0.45 4.30 14.42
C ARG A 46 1.34 3.36 15.23
N LEU A 47 2.62 3.40 14.93
CA LEU A 47 3.63 2.56 15.57
C LEU A 47 4.36 3.27 16.72
N GLY A 48 4.85 2.48 17.68
CA GLY A 48 5.67 2.92 18.78
C GLY A 48 7.16 2.94 18.46
N VAL A 49 7.53 3.54 17.32
CA VAL A 49 8.90 3.68 16.82
C VAL A 49 9.25 5.14 16.60
N ASP A 50 10.51 5.47 16.38
CA ASP A 50 10.96 6.80 16.00
C ASP A 50 11.47 6.79 14.55
N SER A 51 10.68 7.40 13.65
CA SER A 51 10.98 7.46 12.21
C SER A 51 12.25 8.25 11.86
N ARG A 52 12.83 9.00 12.81
CA ARG A 52 14.09 9.74 12.61
C ARG A 52 15.31 8.81 12.62
N HIS A 53 15.20 7.66 13.25
CA HIS A 53 16.27 6.67 13.33
C HIS A 53 16.14 5.65 12.20
N ALA A 54 17.22 5.43 11.46
CA ALA A 54 17.23 4.53 10.30
C ALA A 54 16.95 3.06 10.66
N ASP A 55 17.34 2.62 11.85
CA ASP A 55 17.12 1.30 12.42
C ASP A 55 15.68 1.07 12.90
N GLN A 56 14.89 2.14 13.04
CA GLN A 56 13.47 2.08 13.40
C GLN A 56 12.52 2.37 12.24
N GLN A 57 13.06 2.54 11.04
CA GLN A 57 12.26 2.70 9.83
C GLN A 57 11.59 1.38 9.43
N VAL A 58 10.26 1.36 9.46
CA VAL A 58 9.45 0.21 9.00
C VAL A 58 9.02 0.44 7.57
N ARG A 59 9.48 -0.45 6.68
CA ARG A 59 9.14 -0.45 5.26
C ARG A 59 9.16 -1.87 4.74
N GLY A 60 8.18 -2.23 3.93
CA GLY A 60 8.11 -3.53 3.30
C GLY A 60 7.06 -3.58 2.22
N ALA A 61 6.85 -4.75 1.66
CA ALA A 61 5.79 -5.01 0.72
C ALA A 61 5.09 -6.32 1.10
N VAL A 62 3.82 -6.41 0.74
CA VAL A 62 2.99 -7.59 0.98
C VAL A 62 2.01 -7.76 -0.18
N VAL A 63 1.77 -9.00 -0.57
CA VAL A 63 0.75 -9.35 -1.56
C VAL A 63 -0.54 -9.63 -0.82
N LEU A 64 -1.60 -8.90 -1.17
CA LEU A 64 -2.92 -9.10 -0.57
C LEU A 64 -3.64 -10.24 -1.26
N PRO A 65 -4.24 -11.19 -0.52
CA PRO A 65 -4.90 -12.37 -1.11
C PRO A 65 -6.04 -12.01 -2.05
N ASN A 66 -6.80 -10.95 -1.74
CA ASN A 66 -7.91 -10.49 -2.57
C ASN A 66 -7.54 -9.29 -3.46
N GLY A 67 -6.25 -8.91 -3.51
CA GLY A 67 -5.79 -7.73 -4.21
C GLY A 67 -6.31 -6.41 -3.61
N THR A 68 -6.12 -5.31 -4.33
CA THR A 68 -6.58 -3.96 -3.94
C THR A 68 -7.85 -3.51 -4.65
N GLY A 69 -8.32 -4.25 -5.66
CA GLY A 69 -9.43 -3.84 -6.53
C GLY A 69 -9.08 -2.72 -7.53
N LYS A 70 -7.81 -2.32 -7.61
CA LYS A 70 -7.31 -1.37 -8.60
C LYS A 70 -6.59 -2.11 -9.72
N LYS A 71 -6.89 -1.79 -10.98
CA LYS A 71 -6.07 -2.23 -12.11
C LYS A 71 -4.77 -1.44 -12.11
N VAL A 72 -3.66 -2.12 -11.90
CA VAL A 72 -2.32 -1.53 -11.81
C VAL A 72 -1.64 -1.63 -13.16
N ARG A 73 -1.17 -0.50 -13.69
CA ARG A 73 -0.33 -0.44 -14.91
C ARG A 73 1.13 -0.54 -14.48
N VAL A 74 1.81 -1.54 -15.00
CA VAL A 74 3.19 -1.87 -14.61
C VAL A 74 4.14 -1.45 -15.72
N ALA A 75 5.14 -0.64 -15.37
CA ALA A 75 6.29 -0.31 -16.23
C ALA A 75 7.51 -1.12 -15.77
N VAL A 76 8.19 -1.75 -16.71
CA VAL A 76 9.38 -2.58 -16.45
C VAL A 76 10.59 -2.03 -17.18
N PHE A 77 11.65 -1.77 -16.43
CA PHE A 77 12.97 -1.42 -16.97
C PHE A 77 13.83 -2.68 -17.06
N ALA A 78 13.88 -3.28 -18.23
CA ALA A 78 14.63 -4.51 -18.49
C ALA A 78 15.15 -4.53 -19.94
N LYS A 79 16.13 -5.43 -20.21
CA LYS A 79 16.70 -5.70 -21.54
C LYS A 79 16.73 -7.19 -21.83
N GLY A 80 16.66 -7.54 -23.12
CA GLY A 80 16.77 -8.92 -23.61
C GLY A 80 15.70 -9.84 -23.02
N GLU A 81 16.05 -11.06 -22.64
CA GLU A 81 15.14 -12.07 -22.12
C GLU A 81 14.26 -11.60 -20.95
N ALA A 82 14.82 -10.73 -20.09
CA ALA A 82 14.04 -10.17 -18.97
C ALA A 82 12.93 -9.22 -19.45
N ALA A 83 13.12 -8.51 -20.55
CA ALA A 83 12.09 -7.68 -21.16
C ALA A 83 10.98 -8.54 -21.79
N ASP A 84 11.36 -9.61 -22.50
CA ASP A 84 10.40 -10.54 -23.10
C ASP A 84 9.58 -11.27 -22.01
N ALA A 85 10.24 -11.70 -20.93
CA ALA A 85 9.57 -12.31 -19.80
C ALA A 85 8.60 -11.36 -19.09
N ALA A 86 8.96 -10.08 -18.95
CA ALA A 86 8.08 -9.07 -18.38
C ALA A 86 6.85 -8.80 -19.27
N ALA A 87 7.04 -8.75 -20.58
CA ALA A 87 5.94 -8.59 -21.53
C ALA A 87 5.00 -9.81 -21.53
N ALA A 88 5.55 -11.02 -21.46
CA ALA A 88 4.78 -12.27 -21.34
C ALA A 88 3.97 -12.32 -20.03
N ALA A 89 4.52 -11.81 -18.91
CA ALA A 89 3.82 -11.69 -17.63
C ALA A 89 2.74 -10.57 -17.64
N GLY A 90 2.64 -9.84 -18.75
CA GLY A 90 1.60 -8.83 -18.98
C GLY A 90 1.94 -7.42 -18.54
N ALA A 91 3.23 -7.03 -18.42
CA ALA A 91 3.59 -5.64 -18.22
C ALA A 91 3.09 -4.78 -19.39
N GLU A 92 2.46 -3.65 -19.09
CA GLU A 92 1.89 -2.75 -20.11
C GLU A 92 3.00 -1.94 -20.81
N ILE A 93 4.07 -1.64 -20.09
CA ILE A 93 5.17 -0.82 -20.59
C ILE A 93 6.47 -1.55 -20.26
N VAL A 94 7.21 -1.92 -21.30
CA VAL A 94 8.53 -2.54 -21.15
C VAL A 94 9.52 -1.71 -22.00
N GLY A 95 10.64 -1.34 -21.39
CA GLY A 95 11.66 -0.58 -22.12
C GLY A 95 12.97 -0.48 -21.33
N ALA A 96 13.95 0.08 -21.99
CA ALA A 96 15.29 0.28 -21.44
C ALA A 96 15.67 1.77 -21.47
N GLU A 97 16.68 2.15 -22.29
CA GLU A 97 17.10 3.53 -22.44
C GLU A 97 16.03 4.39 -23.13
N ASP A 98 15.27 3.82 -24.02
CA ASP A 98 14.14 4.44 -24.73
C ASP A 98 13.05 4.90 -23.74
N LEU A 99 12.69 4.05 -22.78
CA LEU A 99 11.72 4.40 -21.73
C LEU A 99 12.28 5.48 -20.80
N VAL A 100 13.58 5.39 -20.45
CA VAL A 100 14.24 6.42 -19.63
C VAL A 100 14.24 7.77 -20.36
N ALA A 101 14.57 7.79 -21.67
CA ALA A 101 14.54 9.01 -22.49
C ALA A 101 13.13 9.61 -22.59
N LYS A 102 12.11 8.78 -22.75
CA LYS A 102 10.71 9.18 -22.80
C LYS A 102 10.24 9.81 -21.49
N ILE A 103 10.61 9.24 -20.34
CA ILE A 103 10.29 9.81 -19.03
C ILE A 103 11.00 11.14 -18.81
N GLN A 104 12.28 11.26 -19.22
CA GLN A 104 13.05 12.49 -19.05
C GLN A 104 12.61 13.62 -19.98
N GLY A 105 12.34 13.31 -21.25
CA GLY A 105 12.02 14.29 -22.28
C GLY A 105 10.56 14.71 -22.28
N GLU A 106 9.66 13.75 -22.19
CA GLU A 106 8.21 13.97 -22.34
C GLU A 106 7.48 13.99 -21.00
N GLY A 107 8.15 13.63 -19.87
CA GLY A 107 7.49 13.50 -18.57
C GLY A 107 6.49 12.35 -18.52
N PHE A 108 6.69 11.31 -19.33
CA PHE A 108 5.79 10.17 -19.41
C PHE A 108 5.77 9.40 -18.10
N LEU A 109 4.61 9.36 -17.43
CA LEU A 109 4.41 8.71 -16.13
C LEU A 109 3.06 7.98 -16.08
N ASP A 110 2.62 7.43 -17.21
CA ASP A 110 1.33 6.75 -17.32
C ASP A 110 1.39 5.29 -16.86
N PHE A 111 1.94 5.09 -15.65
CA PHE A 111 2.03 3.81 -14.96
C PHE A 111 1.89 4.03 -13.44
N ASP A 112 1.48 2.97 -12.75
CA ASP A 112 1.22 2.99 -11.29
C ASP A 112 2.35 2.33 -10.49
N VAL A 113 3.07 1.38 -11.09
CA VAL A 113 4.22 0.69 -10.49
C VAL A 113 5.36 0.60 -11.47
N ALA A 114 6.58 0.85 -11.00
CA ALA A 114 7.80 0.66 -11.79
C ALA A 114 8.64 -0.49 -11.20
N ILE A 115 9.01 -1.43 -12.04
CA ILE A 115 9.89 -2.56 -11.72
C ILE A 115 11.17 -2.40 -12.53
N ALA A 116 12.31 -2.72 -11.94
CA ALA A 116 13.59 -2.63 -12.61
C ALA A 116 14.45 -3.88 -12.39
N ALA A 117 15.06 -4.36 -13.45
CA ALA A 117 16.14 -5.32 -13.32
C ALA A 117 17.35 -4.64 -12.66
N PRO A 118 18.14 -5.34 -11.82
CA PRO A 118 19.25 -4.74 -11.08
C PRO A 118 20.28 -4.03 -11.96
N ASN A 119 20.55 -4.56 -13.16
CA ASN A 119 21.47 -3.99 -14.15
C ASN A 119 20.97 -2.66 -14.74
N MET A 120 19.66 -2.38 -14.68
CA MET A 120 19.05 -1.14 -15.18
C MET A 120 19.04 -0.02 -14.13
N MET A 121 19.33 -0.31 -12.86
CA MET A 121 19.24 0.69 -11.77
C MET A 121 20.18 1.87 -11.95
N GLY A 122 21.32 1.70 -12.62
CA GLY A 122 22.24 2.80 -12.95
C GLY A 122 21.59 3.86 -13.88
N LEU A 123 20.73 3.42 -14.80
CA LEU A 123 19.97 4.30 -15.71
C LEU A 123 18.73 4.87 -15.01
N VAL A 124 17.97 4.01 -14.32
CA VAL A 124 16.75 4.40 -13.58
C VAL A 124 17.09 5.40 -12.45
N GLY A 125 18.29 5.30 -11.86
CA GLY A 125 18.77 6.26 -10.85
C GLY A 125 18.76 7.73 -11.32
N ARG A 126 18.97 7.97 -12.61
CA ARG A 126 18.88 9.31 -13.21
C ARG A 126 17.46 9.90 -13.17
N LEU A 127 16.44 9.03 -13.09
CA LEU A 127 15.03 9.40 -12.97
C LEU A 127 14.60 9.70 -11.53
N GLY A 128 15.50 9.61 -10.56
CA GLY A 128 15.18 9.75 -9.13
C GLY A 128 14.49 11.08 -8.78
N LYS A 129 14.84 12.18 -9.49
CA LYS A 129 14.18 13.49 -9.30
C LYS A 129 12.73 13.52 -9.81
N VAL A 130 12.38 12.65 -10.76
CA VAL A 130 11.04 12.57 -11.38
C VAL A 130 10.19 11.50 -10.68
N LEU A 131 10.73 10.28 -10.51
CA LEU A 131 10.02 9.15 -9.95
C LEU A 131 9.93 9.20 -8.41
N GLY A 132 10.96 9.76 -7.75
CA GLY A 132 11.05 9.79 -6.29
C GLY A 132 9.89 10.53 -5.62
N PRO A 133 9.59 11.80 -5.97
CA PRO A 133 8.50 12.57 -5.38
C PRO A 133 7.11 11.94 -5.61
N ARG A 134 6.96 11.12 -6.67
CA ARG A 134 5.71 10.42 -6.99
C ARG A 134 5.60 9.03 -6.39
N GLY A 135 6.63 8.57 -5.65
CA GLY A 135 6.63 7.23 -5.07
C GLY A 135 6.80 6.10 -6.09
N LEU A 136 7.20 6.40 -7.34
CA LEU A 136 7.35 5.43 -8.42
C LEU A 136 8.77 4.88 -8.55
N MET A 137 9.69 5.28 -7.67
CA MET A 137 11.09 4.83 -7.74
C MET A 137 11.22 3.37 -7.32
N PRO A 138 11.75 2.48 -8.18
CA PRO A 138 11.98 1.10 -7.82
C PRO A 138 12.91 0.96 -6.61
N SER A 139 12.64 0.00 -5.73
CA SER A 139 13.39 -0.22 -4.50
C SER A 139 13.55 -1.71 -4.19
N PRO A 140 14.77 -2.16 -3.81
CA PRO A 140 14.96 -3.54 -3.36
C PRO A 140 14.10 -3.90 -2.13
N LYS A 141 13.90 -2.94 -1.21
CA LYS A 141 13.09 -3.15 0.01
C LYS A 141 11.60 -3.35 -0.30
N ALA A 142 11.10 -2.79 -1.39
CA ALA A 142 9.74 -3.01 -1.88
C ALA A 142 9.64 -4.24 -2.81
N GLY A 143 10.78 -4.90 -3.11
CA GLY A 143 10.82 -6.01 -4.05
C GLY A 143 10.48 -5.62 -5.49
N THR A 144 10.68 -4.35 -5.86
CA THR A 144 10.50 -3.83 -7.23
C THR A 144 11.83 -3.73 -7.99
N VAL A 145 12.94 -4.07 -7.34
CA VAL A 145 14.23 -4.29 -7.98
C VAL A 145 14.59 -5.76 -7.80
N THR A 146 14.48 -6.54 -8.85
CA THR A 146 14.67 -8.00 -8.81
C THR A 146 15.18 -8.52 -10.16
N PRO A 147 15.98 -9.59 -10.18
CA PRO A 147 16.33 -10.27 -11.41
C PRO A 147 15.13 -11.01 -12.03
N ASP A 148 14.18 -11.48 -11.21
CA ASP A 148 12.95 -12.13 -11.65
C ASP A 148 11.84 -11.09 -11.84
N VAL A 149 11.90 -10.41 -12.98
CA VAL A 149 10.94 -9.34 -13.31
C VAL A 149 9.54 -9.87 -13.61
N ALA A 150 9.43 -11.10 -14.16
CA ALA A 150 8.13 -11.70 -14.48
C ALA A 150 7.31 -11.94 -13.22
N LYS A 151 7.90 -12.58 -12.22
CA LYS A 151 7.25 -12.79 -10.91
C LYS A 151 6.86 -11.49 -10.24
N ALA A 152 7.72 -10.46 -10.32
CA ALA A 152 7.41 -9.16 -9.74
C ALA A 152 6.22 -8.47 -10.43
N VAL A 153 6.06 -8.64 -11.75
CA VAL A 153 4.88 -8.16 -12.50
C VAL A 153 3.61 -8.89 -12.06
N GLU A 154 3.66 -10.22 -11.95
CA GLU A 154 2.54 -11.03 -11.47
C GLU A 154 2.11 -10.62 -10.07
N GLU A 155 3.06 -10.49 -9.13
CA GLU A 155 2.79 -10.04 -7.77
C GLU A 155 2.18 -8.62 -7.74
N ALA A 156 2.70 -7.69 -8.55
CA ALA A 156 2.16 -6.33 -8.65
C ALA A 156 0.70 -6.33 -9.14
N LYS A 157 0.38 -7.19 -10.12
CA LYS A 157 -0.98 -7.36 -10.64
C LYS A 157 -1.89 -8.13 -9.68
N ALA A 158 -1.35 -9.06 -8.90
CA ALA A 158 -2.07 -9.76 -7.85
C ALA A 158 -2.47 -8.86 -6.67
N GLY A 159 -1.92 -7.62 -6.59
CA GLY A 159 -2.26 -6.68 -5.54
C GLY A 159 -1.19 -6.54 -4.47
N LYS A 160 0.08 -6.59 -4.88
CA LYS A 160 1.21 -6.23 -4.01
C LYS A 160 1.12 -4.76 -3.63
N ILE A 161 1.12 -4.49 -2.33
CA ILE A 161 1.18 -3.14 -1.77
C ILE A 161 2.51 -2.92 -1.06
N GLU A 162 3.00 -1.70 -1.13
CA GLU A 162 4.12 -1.25 -0.32
C GLU A 162 3.61 -0.49 0.90
N TYR A 163 4.16 -0.79 2.07
CA TYR A 163 3.93 -0.01 3.28
C TYR A 163 5.22 0.66 3.75
N ARG A 164 5.08 1.91 4.19
CA ARG A 164 6.18 2.72 4.66
C ARG A 164 5.75 3.60 5.82
N LEU A 165 6.60 3.66 6.84
CA LEU A 165 6.42 4.56 7.97
C LEU A 165 6.62 6.01 7.51
N ASP A 166 5.68 6.89 7.87
CA ASP A 166 5.78 8.32 7.64
C ASP A 166 6.55 9.04 8.77
N LYS A 167 6.68 10.36 8.67
CA LYS A 167 7.36 11.19 9.68
C LYS A 167 6.59 11.29 11.01
N THR A 168 5.31 10.94 11.01
CA THR A 168 4.43 10.93 12.20
C THR A 168 4.33 9.56 12.85
N ASN A 169 5.12 8.60 12.37
CA ASN A 169 5.16 7.21 12.81
C ASN A 169 3.86 6.45 12.51
N ILE A 170 3.22 6.79 11.38
CA ILE A 170 2.01 6.14 10.92
C ILE A 170 2.29 5.44 9.58
N ILE A 171 1.73 4.25 9.42
CA ILE A 171 1.64 3.54 8.14
C ILE A 171 0.22 3.73 7.61
N HIS A 172 0.10 4.12 6.35
CA HIS A 172 -1.15 4.29 5.64
C HIS A 172 -1.18 3.31 4.47
N CYS A 173 -2.13 2.38 4.46
CA CYS A 173 -2.24 1.38 3.39
C CYS A 173 -3.69 1.14 2.98
N PRO A 174 -3.97 1.06 1.68
CA PRO A 174 -5.24 0.57 1.18
C PRO A 174 -5.31 -0.95 1.36
N ILE A 175 -6.45 -1.47 1.79
CA ILE A 175 -6.70 -2.91 1.95
C ILE A 175 -7.73 -3.46 0.96
N GLY A 176 -8.37 -2.61 0.19
CA GLY A 176 -9.33 -3.02 -0.84
C GLY A 176 -10.40 -1.97 -1.09
N LYS A 177 -11.46 -2.39 -1.73
CA LYS A 177 -12.65 -1.59 -2.05
C LYS A 177 -13.82 -1.98 -1.16
N VAL A 178 -14.75 -1.04 -0.95
CA VAL A 178 -15.99 -1.30 -0.21
C VAL A 178 -16.78 -2.47 -0.82
N SER A 179 -16.74 -2.61 -2.14
CA SER A 179 -17.36 -3.72 -2.87
C SER A 179 -16.84 -5.11 -2.50
N PHE A 180 -15.69 -5.22 -1.85
CA PHE A 180 -15.15 -6.50 -1.37
C PHE A 180 -15.96 -7.08 -0.21
N GLY A 181 -16.64 -6.24 0.58
CA GLY A 181 -17.28 -6.63 1.82
C GLY A 181 -16.29 -6.89 2.96
N ALA A 182 -16.84 -7.03 4.18
CA ALA A 182 -16.03 -7.13 5.39
C ALA A 182 -15.13 -8.39 5.43
N GLU A 183 -15.58 -9.51 4.87
CA GLU A 183 -14.82 -10.78 4.89
C GLU A 183 -13.51 -10.67 4.12
N LYS A 184 -13.55 -10.31 2.81
CA LYS A 184 -12.34 -10.16 1.98
C LYS A 184 -11.42 -9.04 2.48
N LEU A 185 -12.00 -7.95 2.99
CA LEU A 185 -11.23 -6.89 3.64
C LEU A 185 -10.55 -7.40 4.91
N GLY A 186 -11.20 -8.29 5.68
CA GLY A 186 -10.65 -8.93 6.86
C GLY A 186 -9.45 -9.82 6.56
N GLU A 187 -9.50 -10.61 5.49
CA GLU A 187 -8.37 -11.41 5.03
C GLU A 187 -7.18 -10.53 4.63
N ASN A 188 -7.42 -9.49 3.84
CA ASN A 188 -6.38 -8.53 3.45
C ASN A 188 -5.79 -7.81 4.66
N TYR A 189 -6.63 -7.37 5.59
CA TYR A 189 -6.24 -6.74 6.85
C TYR A 189 -5.33 -7.66 7.68
N LYS A 190 -5.72 -8.93 7.87
CA LYS A 190 -4.95 -9.92 8.62
C LYS A 190 -3.54 -10.10 8.06
N VAL A 191 -3.42 -10.23 6.74
CA VAL A 191 -2.13 -10.39 6.06
C VAL A 191 -1.26 -9.13 6.21
N LEU A 192 -1.84 -7.94 6.04
CA LEU A 192 -1.14 -6.67 6.20
C LEU A 192 -0.63 -6.48 7.63
N LEU A 193 -1.49 -6.63 8.64
CA LEU A 193 -1.11 -6.43 10.05
C LEU A 193 -0.08 -7.47 10.50
N GLY A 194 -0.21 -8.72 10.07
CA GLY A 194 0.78 -9.77 10.31
C GLY A 194 2.16 -9.44 9.70
N ALA A 195 2.19 -8.84 8.50
CA ALA A 195 3.44 -8.38 7.88
C ALA A 195 4.06 -7.19 8.65
N ILE A 196 3.25 -6.23 9.10
CA ILE A 196 3.71 -5.09 9.90
C ILE A 196 4.26 -5.57 11.26
N GLU A 197 3.61 -6.53 11.90
CA GLU A 197 4.07 -7.09 13.18
C GLU A 197 5.41 -7.82 13.03
N LYS A 198 5.56 -8.66 11.99
CA LYS A 198 6.82 -9.33 11.66
C LYS A 198 7.96 -8.35 11.35
N ALA A 199 7.64 -7.17 10.82
CA ALA A 199 8.60 -6.11 10.51
C ALA A 199 9.01 -5.27 11.74
N LYS A 200 8.58 -5.64 12.96
CA LYS A 200 8.92 -4.91 14.19
C LYS A 200 10.44 -4.84 14.37
N PRO A 201 11.02 -3.62 14.43
CA PRO A 201 12.44 -3.46 14.69
C PRO A 201 12.82 -3.93 16.10
N ALA A 202 14.00 -4.55 16.24
CA ALA A 202 14.52 -4.97 17.55
C ALA A 202 14.70 -3.78 18.53
N ALA A 203 14.98 -2.60 17.99
CA ALA A 203 15.10 -1.35 18.76
C ALA A 203 13.76 -0.81 19.29
N ALA A 204 12.62 -1.30 18.80
CA ALA A 204 11.30 -0.84 19.23
C ALA A 204 10.96 -1.40 20.63
N LYS A 205 10.91 -0.50 21.63
CA LYS A 205 10.58 -0.83 23.03
C LYS A 205 9.12 -0.51 23.34
N GLY A 206 8.50 -1.30 24.21
CA GLY A 206 7.12 -1.10 24.65
C GLY A 206 6.07 -1.51 23.62
N GLN A 207 4.93 -0.82 23.67
CA GLN A 207 3.80 -1.12 22.79
C GLN A 207 4.10 -0.72 21.35
N TYR A 208 4.12 -1.69 20.43
CA TYR A 208 4.46 -1.49 19.04
C TYR A 208 3.32 -0.84 18.26
N ILE A 209 2.10 -1.37 18.33
CA ILE A 209 0.91 -0.76 17.72
C ILE A 209 0.26 0.16 18.76
N LYS A 210 0.37 1.47 18.59
CA LYS A 210 -0.21 2.47 19.49
C LYS A 210 -1.67 2.76 19.18
N SER A 211 -2.02 2.80 17.91
CA SER A 211 -3.41 2.94 17.46
C SER A 211 -3.56 2.34 16.07
N CYS A 212 -4.75 1.82 15.80
CA CYS A 212 -5.16 1.33 14.50
C CYS A 212 -6.53 1.92 14.16
N VAL A 213 -6.68 2.42 12.95
CA VAL A 213 -7.92 3.03 12.47
C VAL A 213 -8.19 2.53 11.06
N VAL A 214 -9.44 2.20 10.78
CA VAL A 214 -9.93 1.88 9.43
C VAL A 214 -10.90 2.96 8.99
N ALA A 215 -10.82 3.36 7.73
CA ALA A 215 -11.74 4.33 7.14
C ALA A 215 -12.01 4.02 5.67
N SER A 216 -13.22 4.30 5.20
CA SER A 216 -13.48 4.44 3.77
C SER A 216 -13.10 5.86 3.31
N THR A 217 -12.91 6.05 1.99
CA THR A 217 -12.42 7.32 1.40
C THR A 217 -13.18 8.56 1.91
N MET A 218 -14.49 8.47 2.05
CA MET A 218 -15.34 9.59 2.48
C MET A 218 -16.01 9.36 3.84
N GLY A 219 -15.75 8.20 4.47
CA GLY A 219 -16.36 7.80 5.73
C GLY A 219 -15.60 8.31 6.97
N PRO A 220 -16.19 8.12 8.16
CA PRO A 220 -15.52 8.39 9.42
C PRO A 220 -14.46 7.32 9.72
N GLY A 221 -13.43 7.68 10.47
CA GLY A 221 -12.44 6.73 10.97
C GLY A 221 -13.03 5.90 12.12
N VAL A 222 -12.92 4.58 12.01
CA VAL A 222 -13.32 3.59 13.03
C VAL A 222 -12.08 3.09 13.75
N ARG A 223 -12.04 3.26 15.06
CA ARG A 223 -10.89 2.88 15.88
C ARG A 223 -10.91 1.40 16.22
N ILE A 224 -9.82 0.71 15.95
CA ILE A 224 -9.62 -0.69 16.32
C ILE A 224 -8.86 -0.76 17.65
N ASN A 225 -9.21 -1.72 18.51
CA ASN A 225 -8.48 -1.98 19.74
C ASN A 225 -7.01 -2.39 19.40
N PRO A 226 -5.99 -1.60 19.81
CA PRO A 226 -4.61 -1.90 19.46
C PRO A 226 -4.10 -3.25 20.01
N ALA A 227 -4.64 -3.71 21.14
CA ALA A 227 -4.26 -4.99 21.73
C ALA A 227 -4.79 -6.20 20.95
N LYS A 228 -5.81 -6.00 20.13
CA LYS A 228 -6.44 -7.02 19.30
C LYS A 228 -6.32 -6.71 17.80
N ALA A 229 -5.52 -5.69 17.44
CA ALA A 229 -5.38 -5.26 16.05
C ALA A 229 -4.79 -6.36 15.15
N VAL A 230 -3.91 -7.20 15.68
CA VAL A 230 -3.38 -8.36 14.96
C VAL A 230 -4.30 -9.56 15.20
N ILE A 231 -4.90 -10.05 14.13
CA ILE A 231 -5.74 -11.26 14.19
C ILE A 231 -4.80 -12.47 14.13
N THR A 232 -4.62 -13.11 15.28
CA THR A 232 -3.97 -14.43 15.39
C THR A 232 -5.00 -15.53 15.11
N ASP A 233 -4.54 -16.65 14.50
CA ASP A 233 -5.36 -17.85 14.29
C ASP A 233 -5.73 -18.50 15.61
#